data_edf86af28d821edda109af4cc37c73f5
#
_entry.id   edf86af28d821edda109af4cc37c73f5
#
_cell.length_a   1.000
_cell.length_b   1.000
_cell.length_c   1.000
_cell.angle_alpha   90.00
_cell.angle_beta   90.00
_cell.angle_gamma   90.00
#
_symmetry.space_group_name_H-M   'P 1'
#
loop_
_entity.id
_entity.type
_entity.pdbx_description
1 polymer ?
#
loop_
_entity_poly.entity_id
_entity_poly.type
_entity_poly.pdbx_seq_one_letter_code
_entity_poly.pdbx_strand_id
1 'polypeptide(L)'
;MPECIRHLINSDRFNVSLAIFDLDNTLIADDSDYLWGQFLVDQGIVDKAYYEEANLKFYKQYKEGNLDILEFLAFSLKPLADHRIQDLHQWREQFIQEIITPILLKPAQELINNHRDKGDTLLVITATNRFVTAPIVNLYGIEHLIASTPELINGQYTGKLQGIPSFQEGKVKLLEQWLKASSETMEDSYFYSDSHNDLPLLKLVDHPVAVDPDEKLNAFATANQWPIISLRQGICPNEHFHK
;
A
#
# COMPACT_ATOMS: atom_id res chain seq x y z
N MET A 1 -6.35 33.60 44.90
CA MET A 1 -6.81 33.05 43.61
C MET A 1 -7.25 31.63 43.84
N PRO A 2 -8.49 31.31 43.49
CA PRO A 2 -9.11 30.06 43.92
C PRO A 2 -8.56 28.84 43.17
N GLU A 3 -8.37 27.76 43.90
CA GLU A 3 -7.93 26.42 43.51
C GLU A 3 -8.88 25.67 42.54
N CYS A 4 -9.88 26.34 41.98
CA CYS A 4 -10.96 25.73 41.16
C CYS A 4 -10.66 25.61 39.67
N ILE A 5 -9.47 26.01 39.18
CA ILE A 5 -9.14 25.93 37.71
C ILE A 5 -8.20 24.79 37.38
N ARG A 6 -7.72 24.02 38.38
CA ARG A 6 -6.80 22.89 38.12
C ARG A 6 -7.46 21.56 37.80
N HIS A 7 -8.78 21.48 37.75
CA HIS A 7 -9.53 20.20 37.47
C HIS A 7 -10.31 20.17 36.15
N LEU A 8 -10.11 21.14 35.26
CA LEU A 8 -10.75 21.18 33.96
C LEU A 8 -9.79 20.98 32.77
N ILE A 9 -8.55 20.56 33.05
CA ILE A 9 -7.63 20.05 32.02
C ILE A 9 -7.34 18.57 32.31
N ASN A 10 -8.37 17.79 32.45
CA ASN A 10 -8.29 16.34 32.37
C ASN A 10 -8.92 15.91 31.06
N SER A 11 -8.06 15.83 30.03
CA SER A 11 -7.94 14.71 29.10
C SER A 11 -9.27 14.02 28.74
N ASP A 12 -10.11 14.65 27.91
CA ASP A 12 -10.59 13.91 26.77
C ASP A 12 -9.35 13.73 25.84
N ARG A 13 -8.48 12.82 26.18
CA ARG A 13 -7.65 12.15 25.18
C ARG A 13 -8.68 11.44 24.30
N PHE A 14 -9.06 12.04 23.18
CA PHE A 14 -9.52 11.26 22.06
C PHE A 14 -8.45 10.18 21.92
N ASN A 15 -8.85 8.93 22.04
CA ASN A 15 -7.94 7.81 21.86
C ASN A 15 -7.56 7.85 20.38
N VAL A 16 -6.45 8.51 20.08
CA VAL A 16 -5.95 8.63 18.71
C VAL A 16 -5.41 7.26 18.36
N SER A 17 -6.05 6.60 17.42
CA SER A 17 -5.70 5.26 16.95
C SER A 17 -4.82 5.34 15.72
N LEU A 18 -4.09 4.26 15.43
CA LEU A 18 -3.36 4.11 14.19
C LEU A 18 -4.22 3.38 13.16
N ALA A 19 -4.62 4.07 12.09
CA ALA A 19 -5.34 3.49 10.98
C ALA A 19 -4.37 3.19 9.82
N ILE A 20 -4.12 1.90 9.61
CA ILE A 20 -3.20 1.40 8.60
C ILE A 20 -4.01 0.88 7.41
N PHE A 21 -3.55 1.18 6.20
CA PHE A 21 -4.18 0.73 4.96
C PHE A 21 -3.13 0.10 4.05
N ASP A 22 -3.45 -1.06 3.48
CA ASP A 22 -2.81 -1.48 2.25
C ASP A 22 -3.29 -0.60 1.09
N LEU A 23 -2.59 -0.60 -0.04
CA LEU A 23 -2.89 0.28 -1.17
C LEU A 23 -3.58 -0.47 -2.31
N ASP A 24 -2.85 -1.42 -2.89
CA ASP A 24 -3.22 -2.10 -4.11
C ASP A 24 -4.39 -3.05 -3.85
N ASN A 25 -5.41 -3.02 -4.70
CA ASN A 25 -6.67 -3.75 -4.48
C ASN A 25 -7.43 -3.43 -3.18
N THR A 26 -6.91 -2.53 -2.34
CA THR A 26 -7.54 -2.09 -1.09
C THR A 26 -8.07 -0.66 -1.21
N LEU A 27 -7.20 0.35 -1.36
CA LEU A 27 -7.60 1.75 -1.55
C LEU A 27 -7.85 2.11 -3.01
N ILE A 28 -7.17 1.44 -3.93
CA ILE A 28 -7.38 1.54 -5.38
C ILE A 28 -7.93 0.23 -5.93
N ALA A 29 -8.64 0.30 -7.06
CA ALA A 29 -9.37 -0.85 -7.60
C ALA A 29 -8.50 -1.92 -8.27
N ASP A 30 -7.19 -1.71 -8.39
CA ASP A 30 -6.25 -2.58 -9.10
C ASP A 30 -4.84 -2.53 -8.46
N ASP A 31 -3.86 -3.20 -9.07
CA ASP A 31 -2.47 -3.30 -8.62
C ASP A 31 -1.60 -2.25 -9.33
N SER A 32 -1.10 -1.27 -8.58
CA SER A 32 -0.33 -0.15 -9.12
C SER A 32 1.04 -0.57 -9.68
N ASP A 33 1.66 -1.65 -9.19
CA ASP A 33 2.95 -2.12 -9.69
C ASP A 33 2.77 -2.83 -11.04
N TYR A 34 1.75 -3.69 -11.15
CA TYR A 34 1.38 -4.32 -12.41
C TYR A 34 1.00 -3.28 -13.47
N LEU A 35 0.13 -2.33 -13.13
CA LEU A 35 -0.31 -1.27 -14.04
C LEU A 35 0.84 -0.36 -14.48
N TRP A 36 1.80 -0.08 -13.59
CA TRP A 36 3.02 0.65 -13.94
C TRP A 36 3.85 -0.09 -14.99
N GLY A 37 4.06 -1.41 -14.79
CA GLY A 37 4.74 -2.26 -15.77
C GLY A 37 4.01 -2.26 -17.12
N GLN A 38 2.67 -2.38 -17.13
CA GLN A 38 1.87 -2.33 -18.35
C GLN A 38 1.97 -0.97 -19.05
N PHE A 39 1.89 0.12 -18.30
CA PHE A 39 2.09 1.46 -18.82
C PHE A 39 3.45 1.62 -19.51
N LEU A 40 4.53 1.12 -18.90
CA LEU A 40 5.87 1.18 -19.51
C LEU A 40 5.94 0.37 -20.82
N VAL A 41 5.23 -0.77 -20.89
CA VAL A 41 5.10 -1.57 -22.12
C VAL A 41 4.34 -0.79 -23.20
N ASP A 42 3.19 -0.21 -22.87
CA ASP A 42 2.33 0.51 -23.79
C ASP A 42 2.98 1.77 -24.36
N GLN A 43 3.85 2.41 -23.55
CA GLN A 43 4.66 3.55 -23.99
C GLN A 43 5.92 3.12 -24.78
N GLY A 44 6.18 1.82 -24.95
CA GLY A 44 7.36 1.30 -25.64
C GLY A 44 8.68 1.57 -24.91
N ILE A 45 8.61 1.78 -23.59
CA ILE A 45 9.78 2.10 -22.75
C ILE A 45 10.58 0.84 -22.41
N VAL A 46 9.87 -0.29 -22.28
CA VAL A 46 10.43 -1.61 -21.97
C VAL A 46 10.05 -2.64 -23.04
N ASP A 47 10.81 -3.73 -23.11
CA ASP A 47 10.50 -4.82 -24.06
C ASP A 47 9.21 -5.53 -23.67
N LYS A 48 8.23 -5.51 -24.57
CA LYS A 48 6.89 -6.05 -24.34
C LYS A 48 6.91 -7.53 -24.00
N ALA A 49 7.59 -8.35 -24.81
CA ALA A 49 7.54 -9.81 -24.65
C ALA A 49 8.19 -10.23 -23.32
N TYR A 50 9.31 -9.62 -22.96
CA TYR A 50 10.00 -9.87 -21.69
C TYR A 50 9.12 -9.47 -20.49
N TYR A 51 8.47 -8.28 -20.56
CA TYR A 51 7.68 -7.78 -19.44
C TYR A 51 6.38 -8.55 -19.24
N GLU A 52 5.67 -8.90 -20.31
CA GLU A 52 4.43 -9.70 -20.23
C GLU A 52 4.69 -11.08 -19.61
N GLU A 53 5.76 -11.78 -20.05
CA GLU A 53 6.16 -13.07 -19.48
C GLU A 53 6.53 -12.97 -18.01
N ALA A 54 7.35 -11.98 -17.64
CA ALA A 54 7.80 -11.77 -16.26
C ALA A 54 6.62 -11.40 -15.34
N ASN A 55 5.76 -10.47 -15.75
CA ASN A 55 4.58 -10.08 -14.99
C ASN A 55 3.65 -11.26 -14.73
N LEU A 56 3.38 -12.09 -15.74
CA LEU A 56 2.54 -13.27 -15.57
C LEU A 56 3.15 -14.26 -14.57
N LYS A 57 4.48 -14.48 -14.64
CA LYS A 57 5.21 -15.35 -13.70
C LYS A 57 5.05 -14.83 -12.26
N PHE A 58 5.36 -13.55 -12.03
CA PHE A 58 5.34 -12.97 -10.69
C PHE A 58 3.92 -12.84 -10.13
N TYR A 59 2.93 -12.50 -10.96
CA TYR A 59 1.54 -12.49 -10.56
C TYR A 59 1.06 -13.86 -10.07
N LYS A 60 1.40 -14.93 -10.80
CA LYS A 60 1.07 -16.30 -10.39
C LYS A 60 1.71 -16.65 -9.04
N GLN A 61 3.01 -16.35 -8.88
CA GLN A 61 3.72 -16.59 -7.62
C GLN A 61 3.11 -15.81 -6.44
N TYR A 62 2.69 -14.56 -6.68
CA TYR A 62 2.01 -13.73 -5.67
C TYR A 62 0.69 -14.37 -5.22
N LYS A 63 -0.15 -14.79 -6.15
CA LYS A 63 -1.43 -15.47 -5.87
C LYS A 63 -1.24 -16.81 -5.12
N GLU A 64 -0.20 -17.54 -5.45
CA GLU A 64 0.15 -18.80 -4.78
C GLU A 64 0.78 -18.57 -3.39
N GLY A 65 1.26 -17.37 -3.10
CA GLY A 65 1.94 -17.00 -1.84
C GLY A 65 3.40 -17.45 -1.77
N ASN A 66 4.02 -17.75 -2.93
CA ASN A 66 5.41 -18.21 -3.04
C ASN A 66 6.32 -17.24 -3.82
N LEU A 67 5.92 -15.96 -3.92
CA LEU A 67 6.68 -14.91 -4.59
C LEU A 67 8.06 -14.74 -3.94
N ASP A 68 9.13 -14.88 -4.74
CA ASP A 68 10.45 -14.37 -4.36
C ASP A 68 10.44 -12.84 -4.52
N ILE A 69 10.24 -12.16 -3.41
CA ILE A 69 10.12 -10.70 -3.37
C ILE A 69 11.40 -9.99 -3.83
N LEU A 70 12.57 -10.57 -3.63
CA LEU A 70 13.82 -9.96 -4.06
C LEU A 70 14.01 -10.09 -5.58
N GLU A 71 13.67 -11.25 -6.16
CA GLU A 71 13.67 -11.44 -7.62
C GLU A 71 12.66 -10.47 -8.27
N PHE A 72 11.46 -10.37 -7.71
CA PHE A 72 10.42 -9.44 -8.19
C PHE A 72 10.88 -7.98 -8.14
N LEU A 73 11.44 -7.52 -7.02
CA LEU A 73 11.91 -6.15 -6.88
C LEU A 73 13.11 -5.85 -7.81
N ALA A 74 13.99 -6.80 -8.03
CA ALA A 74 15.08 -6.64 -9.01
C ALA A 74 14.54 -6.44 -10.44
N PHE A 75 13.42 -7.08 -10.78
CA PHE A 75 12.71 -6.88 -12.04
C PHE A 75 11.98 -5.53 -12.08
N SER A 76 11.12 -5.23 -11.09
CA SER A 76 10.26 -4.05 -11.10
C SER A 76 11.02 -2.73 -10.93
N LEU A 77 12.17 -2.74 -10.25
CA LEU A 77 13.02 -1.57 -10.07
C LEU A 77 14.02 -1.33 -11.22
N LYS A 78 14.20 -2.31 -12.10
CA LYS A 78 15.17 -2.19 -13.22
C LYS A 78 14.91 -0.97 -14.12
N PRO A 79 13.68 -0.64 -14.55
CA PRO A 79 13.42 0.54 -15.35
C PRO A 79 13.83 1.85 -14.67
N LEU A 80 13.78 1.91 -13.33
CA LEU A 80 14.22 3.10 -12.60
C LEU A 80 15.73 3.35 -12.75
N ALA A 81 16.53 2.27 -12.89
CA ALA A 81 17.97 2.39 -13.11
C ALA A 81 18.32 2.67 -14.58
N ASP A 82 17.53 2.15 -15.51
CA ASP A 82 17.83 2.22 -16.93
C ASP A 82 17.51 3.60 -17.55
N HIS A 83 16.74 4.45 -16.84
CA HIS A 83 16.25 5.72 -17.38
C HIS A 83 16.60 6.92 -16.49
N ARG A 84 16.66 8.11 -17.10
CA ARG A 84 16.94 9.36 -16.37
C ARG A 84 15.79 9.71 -15.43
N ILE A 85 16.10 10.24 -14.27
CA ILE A 85 15.11 10.56 -13.23
C ILE A 85 14.02 11.54 -13.71
N GLN A 86 14.36 12.47 -14.61
CA GLN A 86 13.39 13.42 -15.19
C GLN A 86 12.35 12.71 -16.06
N ASP A 87 12.81 11.75 -16.91
CA ASP A 87 11.91 10.97 -17.77
C ASP A 87 10.98 10.09 -16.91
N LEU A 88 11.54 9.45 -15.88
CA LEU A 88 10.78 8.65 -14.93
C LEU A 88 9.69 9.45 -14.23
N HIS A 89 9.99 10.68 -13.78
CA HIS A 89 8.99 11.54 -13.13
C HIS A 89 7.90 11.97 -14.12
N GLN A 90 8.24 12.30 -15.37
CA GLN A 90 7.26 12.67 -16.39
C GLN A 90 6.32 11.50 -16.70
N TRP A 91 6.86 10.28 -16.91
CA TRP A 91 6.06 9.09 -17.15
C TRP A 91 5.17 8.74 -15.95
N ARG A 92 5.70 8.85 -14.73
CA ARG A 92 4.92 8.62 -13.52
C ARG A 92 3.77 9.63 -13.39
N GLU A 93 3.99 10.89 -13.70
CA GLU A 93 2.93 11.90 -13.67
C GLU A 93 1.81 11.56 -14.66
N GLN A 94 2.16 11.18 -15.88
CA GLN A 94 1.20 10.70 -16.89
C GLN A 94 0.45 9.45 -16.39
N PHE A 95 1.18 8.46 -15.86
CA PHE A 95 0.60 7.24 -15.28
C PHE A 95 -0.41 7.53 -14.16
N ILE A 96 -0.09 8.44 -13.26
CA ILE A 96 -0.99 8.83 -12.18
C ILE A 96 -2.28 9.46 -12.74
N GLN A 97 -2.16 10.33 -13.72
CA GLN A 97 -3.31 11.02 -14.30
C GLN A 97 -4.20 10.10 -15.14
N GLU A 98 -3.60 9.29 -16.00
CA GLU A 98 -4.33 8.48 -16.99
C GLU A 98 -4.80 7.13 -16.45
N ILE A 99 -4.03 6.49 -15.57
CA ILE A 99 -4.27 5.12 -15.13
C ILE A 99 -4.74 5.07 -13.67
N ILE A 100 -4.08 5.78 -12.75
CA ILE A 100 -4.41 5.66 -11.33
C ILE A 100 -5.64 6.48 -10.94
N THR A 101 -5.74 7.73 -11.39
CA THR A 101 -6.87 8.60 -11.01
C THR A 101 -8.25 7.98 -11.28
N PRO A 102 -8.48 7.31 -12.43
CA PRO A 102 -9.76 6.65 -12.69
C PRO A 102 -10.12 5.49 -11.76
N ILE A 103 -9.14 4.85 -11.12
CA ILE A 103 -9.33 3.68 -10.26
C ILE A 103 -9.27 4.00 -8.76
N LEU A 104 -9.16 5.27 -8.39
CA LEU A 104 -9.30 5.70 -7.00
C LEU A 104 -10.70 5.40 -6.49
N LEU A 105 -10.80 4.70 -5.37
CA LEU A 105 -12.08 4.28 -4.78
C LEU A 105 -12.66 5.39 -3.90
N LYS A 106 -13.85 5.91 -4.25
CA LYS A 106 -14.56 6.90 -3.42
C LYS A 106 -14.88 6.38 -2.01
N PRO A 107 -15.36 5.13 -1.84
CA PRO A 107 -15.57 4.59 -0.49
C PRO A 107 -14.28 4.47 0.32
N ALA A 108 -13.13 4.26 -0.32
CA ALA A 108 -11.83 4.30 0.37
C ALA A 108 -11.53 5.71 0.92
N GLN A 109 -11.80 6.76 0.12
CA GLN A 109 -11.66 8.14 0.59
C GLN A 109 -12.61 8.44 1.76
N GLU A 110 -13.85 7.93 1.73
CA GLU A 110 -14.81 8.08 2.84
C GLU A 110 -14.32 7.35 4.11
N LEU A 111 -13.79 6.14 3.98
CA LEU A 111 -13.19 5.39 5.08
C LEU A 111 -12.01 6.14 5.70
N ILE A 112 -11.10 6.66 4.87
CA ILE A 112 -9.95 7.47 5.29
C ILE A 112 -10.42 8.74 6.02
N ASN A 113 -11.44 9.44 5.50
CA ASN A 113 -11.98 10.64 6.12
C ASN A 113 -12.61 10.33 7.48
N ASN A 114 -13.30 9.20 7.63
CA ASN A 114 -13.88 8.78 8.92
C ASN A 114 -12.81 8.60 10.01
N HIS A 115 -11.64 8.07 9.66
CA HIS A 115 -10.50 7.98 10.58
C HIS A 115 -9.89 9.35 10.85
N ARG A 116 -9.70 10.16 9.79
CA ARG A 116 -9.17 11.53 9.90
C ARG A 116 -10.03 12.41 10.82
N ASP A 117 -11.35 12.33 10.69
CA ASP A 117 -12.30 13.12 11.49
C ASP A 117 -12.31 12.70 12.97
N LYS A 118 -11.91 11.47 13.29
CA LYS A 118 -11.67 11.00 14.66
C LYS A 118 -10.33 11.47 15.22
N GLY A 119 -9.44 11.98 14.37
CA GLY A 119 -8.08 12.37 14.75
C GLY A 119 -7.08 11.24 14.67
N ASP A 120 -7.42 10.09 14.08
CA ASP A 120 -6.53 8.94 13.95
C ASP A 120 -5.32 9.26 13.04
N THR A 121 -4.16 8.70 13.38
CA THR A 121 -2.99 8.75 12.52
C THR A 121 -3.16 7.80 11.35
N LEU A 122 -3.03 8.33 10.13
CA LEU A 122 -3.24 7.58 8.90
C LEU A 122 -1.91 7.12 8.31
N LEU A 123 -1.78 5.83 8.03
CA LEU A 123 -0.57 5.23 7.47
C LEU A 123 -0.93 4.29 6.32
N VAL A 124 -0.28 4.45 5.17
CA VAL A 124 -0.30 3.40 4.13
C VAL A 124 0.92 2.51 4.26
N ILE A 125 0.71 1.20 4.17
CA ILE A 125 1.77 0.19 4.13
C ILE A 125 1.56 -0.75 2.95
N THR A 126 2.45 -0.70 1.94
CA THR A 126 2.31 -1.44 0.68
C THR A 126 3.60 -2.16 0.29
N ALA A 127 3.47 -3.28 -0.43
CA ALA A 127 4.61 -4.00 -1.00
C ALA A 127 5.21 -3.28 -2.20
N THR A 128 4.40 -2.52 -2.93
CA THR A 128 4.80 -1.78 -4.13
C THR A 128 5.81 -0.69 -3.81
N ASN A 129 6.68 -0.42 -4.77
CA ASN A 129 7.78 0.49 -4.58
C ASN A 129 7.33 1.95 -4.36
N ARG A 130 8.10 2.66 -3.51
CA ARG A 130 7.80 4.04 -3.09
C ARG A 130 7.77 5.04 -4.24
N PHE A 131 8.53 4.80 -5.32
CA PHE A 131 8.54 5.69 -6.47
C PHE A 131 7.15 5.79 -7.11
N VAL A 132 6.45 4.66 -7.25
CA VAL A 132 5.10 4.59 -7.81
C VAL A 132 4.06 5.06 -6.78
N THR A 133 4.15 4.57 -5.54
CA THR A 133 3.06 4.68 -4.55
C THR A 133 2.98 6.02 -3.83
N ALA A 134 4.10 6.73 -3.65
CA ALA A 134 4.08 8.00 -2.91
C ALA A 134 3.11 9.05 -3.50
N PRO A 135 3.07 9.33 -4.81
CA PRO A 135 2.08 10.26 -5.37
C PRO A 135 0.64 9.75 -5.26
N ILE A 136 0.41 8.42 -5.31
CA ILE A 136 -0.93 7.83 -5.15
C ILE A 136 -1.45 8.10 -3.73
N VAL A 137 -0.62 7.84 -2.72
CA VAL A 137 -0.96 8.06 -1.31
C VAL A 137 -1.25 9.53 -1.02
N ASN A 138 -0.50 10.44 -1.68
CA ASN A 138 -0.75 11.88 -1.60
C ASN A 138 -2.12 12.30 -2.14
N LEU A 139 -2.71 11.58 -3.13
CA LEU A 139 -4.05 11.86 -3.64
C LEU A 139 -5.13 11.62 -2.56
N TYR A 140 -4.90 10.70 -1.62
CA TYR A 140 -5.77 10.48 -0.46
C TYR A 140 -5.50 11.43 0.72
N GLY A 141 -4.48 12.30 0.61
CA GLY A 141 -4.07 13.21 1.68
C GLY A 141 -3.51 12.48 2.89
N ILE A 142 -2.82 11.35 2.70
CA ILE A 142 -2.13 10.59 3.75
C ILE A 142 -0.65 10.94 3.71
N GLU A 143 -0.09 11.31 4.88
CA GLU A 143 1.31 11.75 4.99
C GLU A 143 2.28 10.59 5.21
N HIS A 144 1.84 9.55 5.91
CA HIS A 144 2.72 8.45 6.29
C HIS A 144 2.59 7.29 5.29
N LEU A 145 3.74 6.87 4.76
CA LEU A 145 3.87 5.76 3.82
C LEU A 145 5.05 4.88 4.20
N ILE A 146 4.79 3.59 4.35
CA ILE A 146 5.78 2.51 4.38
C ILE A 146 5.66 1.74 3.07
N ALA A 147 6.75 1.66 2.31
CA ALA A 147 6.79 1.02 0.99
C ALA A 147 8.18 0.46 0.73
N SER A 148 8.30 -0.49 -0.20
CA SER A 148 9.61 -0.91 -0.69
C SER A 148 10.33 0.28 -1.30
N THR A 149 11.49 0.66 -0.74
CA THR A 149 12.17 1.92 -1.10
C THR A 149 13.28 1.66 -2.12
N PRO A 150 13.17 2.19 -3.36
CA PRO A 150 14.25 2.11 -4.33
C PRO A 150 15.50 2.86 -3.85
N GLU A 151 16.66 2.25 -4.00
CA GLU A 151 17.95 2.88 -3.65
C GLU A 151 18.27 4.02 -4.63
N LEU A 152 18.58 5.20 -4.08
CA LEU A 152 18.95 6.39 -4.83
C LEU A 152 20.37 6.82 -4.45
N ILE A 153 21.30 6.84 -5.40
CA ILE A 153 22.69 7.29 -5.21
C ILE A 153 22.98 8.42 -6.19
N ASN A 154 23.46 9.55 -5.68
CA ASN A 154 23.82 10.72 -6.48
C ASN A 154 22.67 11.21 -7.41
N GLY A 155 21.42 11.08 -6.97
CA GLY A 155 20.27 11.52 -7.75
C GLY A 155 19.83 10.57 -8.86
N GLN A 156 20.36 9.33 -8.89
CA GLN A 156 19.97 8.29 -9.84
C GLN A 156 19.59 7.01 -9.09
N TYR A 157 18.51 6.35 -9.52
CA TYR A 157 18.13 5.04 -9.01
C TYR A 157 19.12 3.98 -9.46
N THR A 158 19.42 3.03 -8.57
CA THR A 158 20.38 1.95 -8.83
C THR A 158 19.74 0.65 -9.31
N GLY A 159 18.39 0.57 -9.28
CA GLY A 159 17.64 -0.66 -9.53
C GLY A 159 17.63 -1.62 -8.34
N LYS A 160 18.20 -1.22 -7.20
CA LYS A 160 18.21 -2.01 -5.98
C LYS A 160 17.23 -1.48 -4.94
N LEU A 161 16.90 -2.32 -3.98
CA LEU A 161 16.13 -1.96 -2.81
C LEU A 161 17.05 -1.34 -1.74
N GLN A 162 16.60 -0.28 -1.11
CA GLN A 162 17.19 0.26 0.12
C GLN A 162 16.53 -0.39 1.34
N GLY A 163 17.29 -1.12 2.14
CA GLY A 163 16.77 -1.77 3.34
C GLY A 163 16.07 -3.10 3.05
N ILE A 164 14.93 -3.33 3.68
CA ILE A 164 14.14 -4.56 3.55
C ILE A 164 12.86 -4.32 2.76
N PRO A 165 12.33 -5.35 2.05
CA PRO A 165 11.07 -5.21 1.30
C PRO A 165 9.88 -5.08 2.25
N SER A 166 8.92 -4.24 1.89
CA SER A 166 7.64 -4.09 2.59
C SER A 166 6.65 -5.18 2.17
N PHE A 167 6.99 -6.44 2.45
CA PHE A 167 6.21 -7.60 2.06
C PHE A 167 6.14 -8.62 3.20
N GLN A 168 4.96 -9.18 3.47
CA GLN A 168 4.71 -10.14 4.56
C GLN A 168 5.30 -9.67 5.90
N GLU A 169 6.20 -10.44 6.53
CA GLU A 169 6.89 -10.07 7.78
C GLU A 169 7.74 -8.79 7.64
N GLY A 170 8.10 -8.41 6.41
CA GLY A 170 8.78 -7.15 6.14
C GLY A 170 7.91 -5.94 6.47
N LYS A 171 6.58 -5.99 6.20
CA LYS A 171 5.63 -4.94 6.63
C LYS A 171 5.68 -4.76 8.15
N VAL A 172 5.66 -5.87 8.90
CA VAL A 172 5.73 -5.84 10.38
C VAL A 172 7.01 -5.18 10.86
N LYS A 173 8.17 -5.60 10.34
CA LYS A 173 9.46 -5.04 10.75
C LYS A 173 9.60 -3.56 10.43
N LEU A 174 9.10 -3.13 9.27
CA LEU A 174 9.14 -1.72 8.87
C LEU A 174 8.17 -0.89 9.72
N LEU A 175 6.99 -1.42 10.06
CA LEU A 175 6.07 -0.77 10.99
C LEU A 175 6.68 -0.62 12.38
N GLU A 176 7.34 -1.64 12.92
CA GLU A 176 8.05 -1.56 14.20
C GLU A 176 9.15 -0.49 14.20
N GLN A 177 9.88 -0.34 13.07
CA GLN A 177 10.89 0.73 12.94
C GLN A 177 10.23 2.11 12.92
N TRP A 178 9.12 2.26 12.21
CA TRP A 178 8.37 3.50 12.13
C TRP A 178 7.78 3.88 13.49
N LEU A 179 7.18 2.93 14.23
CA LEU A 179 6.65 3.14 15.58
C LEU A 179 7.74 3.60 16.58
N LYS A 180 8.96 3.05 16.48
CA LYS A 180 10.09 3.48 17.32
C LYS A 180 10.54 4.93 17.04
N ALA A 181 10.30 5.41 15.82
CA ALA A 181 10.65 6.76 15.39
C ALA A 181 9.52 7.78 15.56
N SER A 182 8.29 7.30 15.76
CA SER A 182 7.09 8.10 15.99
C SER A 182 6.67 8.03 17.47
N SER A 183 5.63 8.78 17.85
CA SER A 183 4.97 8.66 19.15
C SER A 183 3.76 7.72 19.13
N GLU A 184 3.53 7.05 18.02
CA GLU A 184 2.37 6.19 17.80
C GLU A 184 2.53 4.82 18.49
N THR A 185 1.39 4.19 18.77
CA THR A 185 1.29 2.85 19.35
C THR A 185 0.38 1.96 18.52
N MET A 186 0.40 0.65 18.81
CA MET A 186 -0.53 -0.31 18.20
C MET A 186 -1.84 -0.44 18.97
N GLU A 187 -2.00 0.27 20.09
CA GLU A 187 -3.23 0.24 20.89
C GLU A 187 -4.39 0.80 20.08
N ASP A 188 -5.49 0.06 20.01
CA ASP A 188 -6.71 0.35 19.22
C ASP A 188 -6.46 0.53 17.72
N SER A 189 -5.41 -0.12 17.18
CA SER A 189 -4.99 0.02 15.78
C SER A 189 -5.88 -0.76 14.82
N TYR A 190 -6.02 -0.20 13.62
CA TYR A 190 -6.77 -0.78 12.48
C TYR A 190 -5.80 -1.16 11.37
N PHE A 191 -6.08 -2.26 10.67
CA PHE A 191 -5.42 -2.56 9.39
C PHE A 191 -6.42 -3.12 8.38
N TYR A 192 -6.46 -2.48 7.22
CA TYR A 192 -7.33 -2.77 6.07
C TYR A 192 -6.50 -3.38 4.95
N SER A 193 -6.82 -4.59 4.49
CA SER A 193 -6.09 -5.28 3.41
C SER A 193 -6.97 -6.27 2.67
N ASP A 194 -6.66 -6.50 1.38
CA ASP A 194 -7.28 -7.50 0.51
C ASP A 194 -6.52 -8.83 0.48
N SER A 195 -5.25 -8.87 0.94
CA SER A 195 -4.32 -9.96 0.65
C SER A 195 -4.00 -10.85 1.85
N HIS A 196 -4.00 -12.18 1.61
CA HIS A 196 -3.49 -13.14 2.60
C HIS A 196 -1.99 -12.95 2.92
N ASN A 197 -1.23 -12.29 2.04
CA ASN A 197 0.18 -11.95 2.30
C ASN A 197 0.33 -10.98 3.47
N ASP A 198 -0.73 -10.27 3.86
CA ASP A 198 -0.77 -9.33 4.97
C ASP A 198 -1.21 -9.94 6.31
N LEU A 199 -1.49 -11.25 6.35
CA LEU A 199 -1.83 -11.96 7.58
C LEU A 199 -0.83 -11.76 8.72
N PRO A 200 0.50 -11.65 8.49
CA PRO A 200 1.44 -11.35 9.57
C PRO A 200 1.12 -10.03 10.29
N LEU A 201 0.70 -8.98 9.57
CA LEU A 201 0.34 -7.68 10.15
C LEU A 201 -1.11 -7.64 10.62
N LEU A 202 -2.05 -8.22 9.87
CA LEU A 202 -3.46 -8.30 10.26
C LEU A 202 -3.68 -8.97 11.62
N LYS A 203 -2.82 -9.92 11.99
CA LYS A 203 -2.87 -10.62 13.29
C LYS A 203 -2.32 -9.81 14.46
N LEU A 204 -1.67 -8.67 14.22
CA LEU A 204 -1.02 -7.86 15.24
C LEU A 204 -1.83 -6.63 15.65
N VAL A 205 -2.75 -6.18 14.78
CA VAL A 205 -3.62 -5.04 15.08
C VAL A 205 -4.82 -5.48 15.91
N ASP A 206 -5.41 -4.54 16.64
CA ASP A 206 -6.62 -4.80 17.44
C ASP A 206 -7.86 -4.96 16.56
N HIS A 207 -7.92 -4.25 15.43
CA HIS A 207 -9.04 -4.23 14.50
C HIS A 207 -8.62 -4.62 13.07
N PRO A 208 -8.39 -5.92 12.79
CA PRO A 208 -8.14 -6.38 11.43
C PRO A 208 -9.43 -6.32 10.60
N VAL A 209 -9.33 -5.79 9.37
CA VAL A 209 -10.47 -5.69 8.43
C VAL A 209 -10.05 -6.22 7.07
N ALA A 210 -10.74 -7.23 6.57
CA ALA A 210 -10.55 -7.75 5.23
C ALA A 210 -11.38 -6.92 4.23
N VAL A 211 -10.72 -6.35 3.21
CA VAL A 211 -11.33 -5.49 2.18
C VAL A 211 -11.29 -6.20 0.85
N ASP A 212 -12.47 -6.53 0.28
CA ASP A 212 -12.56 -7.25 -1.00
C ASP A 212 -11.54 -8.41 -1.11
N PRO A 213 -11.43 -9.28 -0.07
CA PRO A 213 -10.28 -10.15 0.16
C PRO A 213 -10.11 -11.26 -0.88
N ASP A 214 -8.87 -11.68 -1.10
CA ASP A 214 -8.58 -12.92 -1.80
C ASP A 214 -9.18 -14.14 -1.08
N GLU A 215 -9.29 -15.29 -1.79
CA GLU A 215 -9.94 -16.50 -1.25
C GLU A 215 -9.34 -16.98 0.09
N LYS A 216 -8.01 -16.87 0.24
CA LYS A 216 -7.32 -17.33 1.45
C LYS A 216 -7.58 -16.39 2.63
N LEU A 217 -7.50 -15.07 2.40
CA LEU A 217 -7.83 -14.08 3.42
C LEU A 217 -9.31 -14.13 3.77
N ASN A 218 -10.20 -14.28 2.79
CA ASN A 218 -11.64 -14.41 3.03
C ASN A 218 -11.96 -15.62 3.92
N ALA A 219 -11.37 -16.78 3.63
CA ALA A 219 -11.55 -17.97 4.45
C ALA A 219 -11.00 -17.77 5.87
N PHE A 220 -9.83 -17.14 6.01
CA PHE A 220 -9.22 -16.85 7.31
C PHE A 220 -10.04 -15.84 8.12
N ALA A 221 -10.47 -14.73 7.51
CA ALA A 221 -11.28 -13.69 8.15
C ALA A 221 -12.62 -14.26 8.62
N THR A 222 -13.30 -15.06 7.80
CA THR A 222 -14.53 -15.76 8.15
C THR A 222 -14.34 -16.66 9.37
N ALA A 223 -13.31 -17.50 9.38
CA ALA A 223 -13.03 -18.43 10.47
C ALA A 223 -12.69 -17.72 11.81
N ASN A 224 -12.11 -16.51 11.74
CA ASN A 224 -11.75 -15.70 12.91
C ASN A 224 -12.74 -14.59 13.22
N GLN A 225 -13.89 -14.55 12.54
CA GLN A 225 -14.95 -13.53 12.71
C GLN A 225 -14.45 -12.09 12.52
N TRP A 226 -13.46 -11.90 11.64
CA TRP A 226 -13.01 -10.58 11.27
C TRP A 226 -14.01 -9.89 10.34
N PRO A 227 -14.20 -8.57 10.43
CA PRO A 227 -15.01 -7.82 9.48
C PRO A 227 -14.53 -8.02 8.05
N ILE A 228 -15.47 -8.26 7.14
CA ILE A 228 -15.23 -8.30 5.70
C ILE A 228 -16.08 -7.20 5.07
N ILE A 229 -15.45 -6.26 4.39
CA ILE A 229 -16.11 -5.13 3.73
C ILE A 229 -15.75 -5.07 2.25
N SER A 230 -16.54 -4.33 1.48
CA SER A 230 -16.20 -3.97 0.10
C SER A 230 -16.14 -2.47 -0.06
N LEU A 231 -15.09 -1.98 -0.70
CA LEU A 231 -14.91 -0.59 -1.12
C LEU A 231 -15.17 -0.39 -2.62
N ARG A 232 -15.52 -1.44 -3.36
CA ARG A 232 -15.66 -1.43 -4.83
C ARG A 232 -17.06 -1.07 -5.34
N GLN A 233 -18.10 -1.04 -4.52
CA GLN A 233 -19.48 -0.62 -4.80
C GLN A 233 -19.91 -0.75 -6.30
N GLY A 234 -19.88 -1.98 -6.83
CA GLY A 234 -20.28 -2.27 -8.21
C GLY A 234 -19.19 -2.05 -9.27
N ILE A 235 -17.98 -1.68 -8.88
CA ILE A 235 -16.80 -1.74 -9.75
C ILE A 235 -16.28 -3.17 -9.69
N CYS A 236 -16.52 -3.97 -10.73
CA CYS A 236 -15.84 -5.25 -10.88
C CYS A 236 -14.34 -5.02 -11.00
N PRO A 237 -13.48 -5.85 -10.38
CA PRO A 237 -12.06 -5.86 -10.69
C PRO A 237 -11.92 -5.95 -12.21
N ASN A 238 -11.08 -5.09 -12.79
CA ASN A 238 -10.84 -5.15 -14.21
C ASN A 238 -10.37 -6.57 -14.57
N GLU A 239 -11.07 -7.24 -15.50
CA GLU A 239 -10.77 -8.60 -15.98
C GLU A 239 -9.47 -8.63 -16.81
N HIS A 240 -8.52 -7.74 -16.58
CA HIS A 240 -7.25 -7.68 -17.30
C HIS A 240 -6.36 -8.92 -17.11
N PHE A 241 -6.71 -9.78 -16.15
CA PHE A 241 -5.97 -11.00 -15.82
C PHE A 241 -6.55 -12.28 -16.47
N HIS A 242 -7.56 -12.19 -17.34
CA HIS A 242 -8.23 -13.36 -17.92
C HIS A 242 -8.11 -13.49 -19.45
N LYS A 243 -7.10 -12.89 -20.09
CA LYS A 243 -6.85 -13.16 -21.52
C LYS A 243 -5.44 -13.59 -21.79
#